data_3be8ea6c988b1fc3227eb48f7341caaa
#
_entry.id   3be8ea6c988b1fc3227eb48f7341caaa
#
_cell.length_a   1.000
_cell.length_b   1.000
_cell.length_c   1.000
_cell.angle_alpha   90.00
_cell.angle_beta   90.00
_cell.angle_gamma   90.00
#
_symmetry.space_group_name_H-M   'P 1'
#
loop_
_entity.id
_entity.type
_entity.pdbx_description
1 polymer ?
#
loop_
_entity_poly.entity_id
_entity_poly.type
_entity_poly.pdbx_seq_one_letter_code
_entity_poly.pdbx_strand_id
1 'polypeptide(L)'
;GNLKVHSDFIFLRKKNTRRVLNLLLYLNSDWKNEWKGNIELWDKKMKNKVKELTPNLNNVLIFRTDKDSNHGFPDNIMCPKNITRKSLALYYYVEEKSYLPIKIKMRKYYTTQWKKRPGTNDPEFMDKDNLWRKIKYKYLPSFILKRK
;
A
#
# COMPACT_ATOMS: atom_id res chain seq x y z
N GLY A 1 4.76 -15.48 3.24
CA GLY A 1 4.85 -14.04 3.09
C GLY A 1 3.54 -13.35 3.45
N ASN A 2 3.59 -12.05 3.68
CA ASN A 2 2.43 -11.21 3.97
C ASN A 2 2.65 -9.81 3.40
N LEU A 3 1.60 -9.00 3.38
CA LEU A 3 1.64 -7.58 3.07
C LEU A 3 0.85 -6.84 4.15
N LYS A 4 1.54 -6.16 5.03
CA LYS A 4 0.92 -5.43 6.14
C LYS A 4 -0.06 -4.39 5.65
N VAL A 5 -1.03 -4.04 6.49
CA VAL A 5 -2.05 -3.05 6.11
C VAL A 5 -1.38 -1.70 5.84
N HIS A 6 -1.79 -1.09 4.73
CA HIS A 6 -1.25 0.18 4.27
C HIS A 6 -2.27 0.93 3.43
N SER A 7 -2.03 2.21 3.23
CA SER A 7 -2.60 2.97 2.13
C SER A 7 -1.52 3.25 1.09
N ASP A 8 -1.87 3.11 -0.18
CA ASP A 8 -0.95 3.30 -1.29
C ASP A 8 -0.53 4.76 -1.46
N PHE A 9 0.61 4.96 -2.15
CA PHE A 9 0.91 6.28 -2.68
C PHE A 9 -0.15 6.69 -3.71
N ILE A 10 -0.43 7.99 -3.77
CA ILE A 10 -1.51 8.53 -4.60
C ILE A 10 -0.96 9.25 -5.83
N PHE A 11 0.16 9.98 -5.68
CA PHE A 11 0.72 10.80 -6.75
C PHE A 11 1.98 10.23 -7.38
N LEU A 12 2.04 10.25 -8.71
CA LEU A 12 3.24 10.03 -9.51
C LEU A 12 3.77 11.38 -10.01
N ARG A 13 4.77 11.92 -9.32
CA ARG A 13 5.37 13.24 -9.66
C ARG A 13 5.84 13.35 -11.10
N LYS A 14 6.55 12.33 -11.59
CA LYS A 14 7.14 12.35 -12.94
C LYS A 14 6.11 12.47 -14.06
N LYS A 15 4.88 12.02 -13.81
CA LYS A 15 3.79 12.01 -14.80
C LYS A 15 2.68 13.01 -14.48
N ASN A 16 2.78 13.74 -13.37
CA ASN A 16 1.73 14.63 -12.88
C ASN A 16 0.35 13.95 -12.84
N THR A 17 0.31 12.70 -12.41
CA THR A 17 -0.91 11.90 -12.38
C THR A 17 -1.25 11.47 -10.95
N ARG A 18 -2.54 11.32 -10.70
CA ARG A 18 -3.08 10.83 -9.43
C ARG A 18 -3.73 9.47 -9.63
N ARG A 19 -3.33 8.48 -8.82
CA ARG A 19 -3.99 7.18 -8.75
C ARG A 19 -5.38 7.35 -8.15
N VAL A 20 -6.40 6.79 -8.78
CA VAL A 20 -7.80 6.91 -8.35
C VAL A 20 -8.44 5.60 -7.99
N LEU A 21 -8.07 4.51 -8.67
CA LEU A 21 -8.59 3.18 -8.41
C LEU A 21 -7.49 2.13 -8.50
N ASN A 22 -7.64 1.10 -7.68
CA ASN A 22 -6.95 -0.17 -7.83
C ASN A 22 -7.97 -1.25 -8.18
N LEU A 23 -7.59 -2.14 -9.09
CA LEU A 23 -8.29 -3.38 -9.40
C LEU A 23 -7.34 -4.54 -9.11
N LEU A 24 -7.81 -5.51 -8.33
CA LEU A 24 -7.09 -6.75 -8.07
C LEU A 24 -7.95 -7.90 -8.61
N LEU A 25 -7.41 -8.65 -9.56
CA LEU A 25 -8.00 -9.90 -10.07
C LEU A 25 -7.18 -11.07 -9.54
N TYR A 26 -7.83 -12.02 -8.89
CA TYR A 26 -7.18 -13.20 -8.34
C TYR A 26 -7.24 -14.38 -9.29
N LEU A 27 -6.15 -15.17 -9.31
CA LEU A 27 -5.90 -16.23 -10.28
C LEU A 27 -5.58 -17.57 -9.61
N ASN A 28 -6.12 -17.82 -8.42
CA ASN A 28 -5.82 -19.03 -7.66
C ASN A 28 -7.03 -19.97 -7.66
N SER A 29 -6.90 -21.12 -8.32
CA SER A 29 -7.90 -22.18 -8.20
C SER A 29 -7.85 -22.76 -6.79
N ASP A 30 -9.02 -23.04 -6.21
CA ASP A 30 -9.19 -23.81 -4.97
C ASP A 30 -8.40 -23.28 -3.76
N TRP A 31 -8.28 -21.95 -3.63
CA TRP A 31 -7.62 -21.33 -2.50
C TRP A 31 -8.39 -21.61 -1.21
N LYS A 32 -7.73 -22.24 -0.26
CA LYS A 32 -8.34 -22.59 1.02
C LYS A 32 -8.18 -21.50 2.05
N ASN A 33 -9.21 -21.29 2.89
CA ASN A 33 -9.21 -20.24 3.91
C ASN A 33 -8.10 -20.42 4.96
N GLU A 34 -7.77 -21.67 5.31
CA GLU A 34 -6.68 -21.97 6.24
C GLU A 34 -5.31 -21.52 5.73
N TRP A 35 -5.15 -21.32 4.42
CA TRP A 35 -3.91 -20.80 3.84
C TRP A 35 -3.71 -19.30 4.05
N LYS A 36 -4.72 -18.60 4.60
CA LYS A 36 -4.65 -17.16 4.80
C LYS A 36 -4.42 -16.39 3.49
N GLY A 37 -3.91 -15.17 3.58
CA GLY A 37 -3.64 -14.36 2.38
C GLY A 37 -4.87 -13.67 1.80
N ASN A 38 -6.00 -13.66 2.52
CA ASN A 38 -7.18 -12.88 2.19
C ASN A 38 -6.84 -11.39 2.20
N ILE A 39 -7.33 -10.65 1.21
CA ILE A 39 -7.21 -9.20 1.23
C ILE A 39 -8.20 -8.60 2.21
N GLU A 40 -7.73 -7.74 3.08
CA GLU A 40 -8.53 -7.01 4.05
C GLU A 40 -8.64 -5.55 3.66
N LEU A 41 -9.84 -4.98 3.79
CA LEU A 41 -10.09 -3.55 3.75
C LEU A 41 -10.44 -3.06 5.16
N TRP A 42 -9.82 -1.98 5.58
CA TRP A 42 -9.99 -1.41 6.90
C TRP A 42 -10.61 -0.01 6.85
N ASP A 43 -11.36 0.34 7.88
CA ASP A 43 -11.91 1.68 8.01
C ASP A 43 -10.80 2.74 8.13
N LYS A 44 -11.16 3.99 7.89
CA LYS A 44 -10.23 5.13 7.96
C LYS A 44 -9.48 5.23 9.30
N LYS A 45 -10.12 4.85 10.39
CA LYS A 45 -9.57 4.93 11.75
C LYS A 45 -8.80 3.69 12.16
N MET A 46 -8.72 2.69 11.29
CA MET A 46 -8.09 1.39 11.59
C MET A 46 -8.71 0.68 12.81
N LYS A 47 -9.99 0.90 13.08
CA LYS A 47 -10.68 0.24 14.18
C LYS A 47 -11.31 -1.08 13.78
N ASN A 48 -11.90 -1.11 12.57
CA ASN A 48 -12.65 -2.27 12.09
C ASN A 48 -12.19 -2.72 10.72
N LYS A 49 -12.11 -4.03 10.54
CA LYS A 49 -12.02 -4.65 9.22
C LYS A 49 -13.41 -4.57 8.57
N VAL A 50 -13.51 -3.84 7.47
CA VAL A 50 -14.78 -3.55 6.78
C VAL A 50 -15.13 -4.66 5.80
N LYS A 51 -14.13 -5.23 5.13
CA LYS A 51 -14.29 -6.27 4.12
C LYS A 51 -13.08 -7.19 4.12
N GLU A 52 -13.34 -8.45 3.82
CA GLU A 52 -12.33 -9.44 3.55
C GLU A 52 -12.72 -10.23 2.29
N LEU A 53 -11.76 -10.55 1.45
CA LEU A 53 -11.98 -11.32 0.24
C LEU A 53 -10.88 -12.37 0.09
N THR A 54 -11.30 -13.63 -0.07
CA THR A 54 -10.42 -14.75 -0.39
C THR A 54 -9.86 -14.60 -1.81
N PRO A 55 -8.57 -14.86 -2.05
CA PRO A 55 -7.95 -14.67 -3.36
C PRO A 55 -8.26 -15.80 -4.35
N ASN A 56 -9.51 -16.26 -4.45
CA ASN A 56 -9.96 -17.29 -5.38
C ASN A 56 -10.01 -16.79 -6.82
N LEU A 57 -9.91 -17.73 -7.75
CA LEU A 57 -10.03 -17.47 -9.19
C LEU A 57 -11.28 -16.65 -9.50
N ASN A 58 -11.13 -15.67 -10.38
CA ASN A 58 -12.18 -14.74 -10.81
C ASN A 58 -12.73 -13.80 -9.70
N ASN A 59 -12.25 -13.88 -8.48
CA ASN A 59 -12.56 -12.83 -7.52
C ASN A 59 -11.88 -11.53 -7.94
N VAL A 60 -12.67 -10.45 -7.99
CA VAL A 60 -12.21 -9.10 -8.34
C VAL A 60 -12.49 -8.16 -7.17
N LEU A 61 -11.50 -7.38 -6.80
CA LEU A 61 -11.64 -6.29 -5.85
C LEU A 61 -11.30 -4.98 -6.53
N ILE A 62 -12.25 -4.04 -6.56
CA ILE A 62 -12.04 -2.67 -7.03
C ILE A 62 -12.23 -1.73 -5.85
N PHE A 63 -11.27 -0.86 -5.60
CA PHE A 63 -11.37 0.13 -4.53
C PHE A 63 -10.69 1.44 -4.91
N ARG A 64 -11.21 2.53 -4.33
CA ARG A 64 -10.63 3.87 -4.49
C ARG A 64 -9.25 3.91 -3.85
N THR A 65 -8.36 4.69 -4.46
CA THR A 65 -7.04 4.97 -3.88
C THR A 65 -7.04 6.39 -3.31
N ASP A 66 -7.01 6.48 -1.99
CA ASP A 66 -6.82 7.71 -1.26
C ASP A 66 -5.98 7.46 0.02
N LYS A 67 -5.77 8.50 0.81
CA LYS A 67 -4.94 8.43 2.03
C LYS A 67 -5.52 7.52 3.14
N ASP A 68 -6.80 7.17 3.01
CA ASP A 68 -7.57 6.41 4.00
C ASP A 68 -8.00 5.04 3.46
N SER A 69 -7.60 4.68 2.25
CA SER A 69 -7.87 3.37 1.61
C SER A 69 -6.95 2.28 2.17
N ASN A 70 -7.17 1.94 3.44
CA ASN A 70 -6.31 1.01 4.17
C ASN A 70 -6.62 -0.44 3.77
N HIS A 71 -5.62 -1.15 3.27
CA HIS A 71 -5.77 -2.53 2.79
C HIS A 71 -4.47 -3.34 2.93
N GLY A 72 -4.59 -4.66 2.87
CA GLY A 72 -3.45 -5.57 2.96
C GLY A 72 -3.89 -7.04 3.09
N PHE A 73 -2.93 -7.95 3.14
CA PHE A 73 -3.11 -9.32 3.59
C PHE A 73 -2.06 -9.60 4.68
N PRO A 74 -2.32 -9.11 5.90
CA PRO A 74 -1.30 -8.93 6.92
C PRO A 74 -0.85 -10.21 7.60
N ASP A 75 -1.61 -11.30 7.46
CA ASP A 75 -1.27 -12.61 8.00
C ASP A 75 -0.38 -13.38 7.04
N ASN A 76 0.50 -14.22 7.60
CA ASN A 76 1.39 -15.04 6.78
C ASN A 76 0.58 -16.04 5.95
N ILE A 77 0.93 -16.13 4.68
CA ILE A 77 0.40 -17.15 3.79
C ILE A 77 0.91 -18.52 4.24
N MET A 78 0.01 -19.47 4.41
CA MET A 78 0.24 -20.81 4.94
C MET A 78 0.01 -21.91 3.89
N CYS A 79 -0.07 -21.57 2.60
CA CYS A 79 -0.23 -22.56 1.55
C CYS A 79 1.00 -23.49 1.42
N PRO A 80 0.82 -24.70 0.84
CA PRO A 80 1.93 -25.59 0.52
C PRO A 80 3.01 -24.92 -0.32
N LYS A 81 4.26 -25.37 -0.22
CA LYS A 81 5.43 -24.75 -0.87
C LYS A 81 5.33 -24.70 -2.42
N ASN A 82 4.61 -25.65 -3.00
CA ASN A 82 4.38 -25.72 -4.46
C ASN A 82 3.20 -24.85 -4.94
N ILE A 83 2.51 -24.17 -4.04
CA ILE A 83 1.40 -23.27 -4.36
C ILE A 83 1.82 -21.83 -4.12
N THR A 84 1.47 -20.95 -5.05
CA THR A 84 1.73 -19.52 -4.94
C THR A 84 0.44 -18.73 -5.03
N ARG A 85 0.34 -17.64 -4.25
CA ARG A 85 -0.77 -16.68 -4.34
C ARG A 85 -0.55 -15.77 -5.54
N LYS A 86 -1.44 -15.83 -6.52
CA LYS A 86 -1.35 -15.10 -7.79
C LYS A 86 -2.45 -14.05 -7.89
N SER A 87 -2.09 -12.86 -8.34
CA SER A 87 -3.06 -11.79 -8.66
C SER A 87 -2.51 -10.89 -9.75
N LEU A 88 -3.42 -10.31 -10.54
CA LEU A 88 -3.13 -9.16 -11.40
C LEU A 88 -3.57 -7.89 -10.67
N ALA A 89 -2.72 -6.88 -10.69
CA ALA A 89 -3.03 -5.58 -10.12
C ALA A 89 -3.02 -4.53 -11.24
N LEU A 90 -4.13 -3.83 -11.42
CA LEU A 90 -4.27 -2.73 -12.36
C LEU A 90 -4.49 -1.43 -11.57
N TYR A 91 -3.83 -0.39 -12.01
CA TYR A 91 -3.85 0.91 -11.37
C TYR A 91 -4.33 1.98 -12.34
N TYR A 92 -5.38 2.68 -11.96
CA TYR A 92 -5.99 3.71 -12.80
C TYR A 92 -5.58 5.10 -12.31
N TYR A 93 -5.16 5.91 -13.26
CA TYR A 93 -4.64 7.25 -13.01
C TYR A 93 -5.44 8.29 -13.78
N VAL A 94 -5.53 9.48 -13.22
CA VAL A 94 -6.03 10.68 -13.92
C VAL A 94 -4.94 11.74 -13.92
N GLU A 95 -4.93 12.57 -14.94
CA GLU A 95 -4.06 13.75 -14.96
C GLU A 95 -4.48 14.73 -13.87
N GLU A 96 -3.53 15.23 -13.13
CA GLU A 96 -3.77 16.29 -12.16
C GLU A 96 -3.58 17.64 -12.84
N LYS A 97 -4.68 18.30 -13.19
CA LYS A 97 -4.69 19.59 -13.91
C LYS A 97 -4.27 20.76 -13.02
N SER A 98 -4.43 20.65 -11.72
CA SER A 98 -3.99 21.67 -10.78
C SER A 98 -2.55 21.44 -10.39
N TYR A 99 -1.70 22.39 -10.70
CA TYR A 99 -0.35 22.47 -10.11
C TYR A 99 -0.53 22.75 -8.62
N LEU A 100 -0.76 21.69 -7.84
CA LEU A 100 -0.74 21.83 -6.40
C LEU A 100 0.67 22.27 -6.01
N PRO A 101 0.85 23.47 -5.45
CA PRO A 101 2.14 23.87 -4.90
C PRO A 101 2.48 22.86 -3.81
N ILE A 102 3.43 21.98 -4.12
CA ILE A 102 3.78 20.83 -3.30
C ILE A 102 4.64 21.36 -2.15
N LYS A 103 3.99 21.96 -1.20
CA LYS A 103 4.59 22.19 0.12
C LYS A 103 4.81 20.82 0.78
N ILE A 104 5.90 20.70 1.48
CA ILE A 104 6.43 19.54 2.22
C ILE A 104 5.37 18.68 2.97
N LYS A 105 4.20 19.24 3.28
CA LYS A 105 3.06 18.55 3.91
C LYS A 105 2.46 17.39 3.07
N MET A 106 2.72 17.32 1.77
CA MET A 106 2.10 16.33 0.88
C MET A 106 2.95 15.08 0.62
N ARG A 107 4.11 14.96 1.27
CA ARG A 107 5.01 13.79 1.10
C ARG A 107 4.31 12.45 1.35
N LYS A 108 3.36 12.41 2.28
CA LYS A 108 2.57 11.21 2.59
C LYS A 108 1.73 10.69 1.39
N TYR A 109 1.49 11.52 0.38
CA TYR A 109 0.76 11.09 -0.81
C TYR A 109 1.66 10.47 -1.90
N TYR A 110 2.98 10.57 -1.73
CA TYR A 110 3.96 10.01 -2.65
C TYR A 110 4.63 8.73 -2.16
N THR A 111 4.25 8.27 -0.99
CA THR A 111 4.81 7.06 -0.37
C THR A 111 3.70 6.22 0.23
N THR A 112 3.88 4.91 0.24
CA THR A 112 3.01 3.97 0.96
C THR A 112 3.03 4.31 2.45
N GLN A 113 1.85 4.32 3.07
CA GLN A 113 1.67 4.58 4.49
C GLN A 113 1.25 3.29 5.19
N TRP A 114 2.13 2.72 5.97
CA TRP A 114 1.85 1.51 6.75
C TRP A 114 0.98 1.81 7.96
N LYS A 115 0.07 0.89 8.27
CA LYS A 115 -0.91 1.03 9.34
C LYS A 115 -0.85 -0.16 10.28
N LYS A 116 -0.89 0.12 11.58
CA LYS A 116 -0.97 -0.90 12.62
C LYS A 116 -2.43 -1.34 12.82
N ARG A 117 -2.68 -2.65 12.85
CA ARG A 117 -3.98 -3.20 13.24
C ARG A 117 -4.17 -3.14 14.75
N PRO A 118 -5.40 -2.94 15.26
CA PRO A 118 -5.67 -3.01 16.70
C PRO A 118 -5.26 -4.38 17.30
N GLY A 119 -4.68 -4.33 18.48
CA GLY A 119 -4.31 -5.55 19.22
C GLY A 119 -3.18 -6.40 18.63
N THR A 120 -2.48 -5.90 17.61
CA THR A 120 -1.38 -6.63 16.96
C THR A 120 -0.02 -5.94 17.20
N ASN A 121 1.05 -6.72 17.00
CA ASN A 121 2.42 -6.19 16.96
C ASN A 121 2.85 -5.81 15.52
N ASP A 122 1.90 -5.52 14.64
CA ASP A 122 2.23 -5.03 13.31
C ASP A 122 3.13 -3.79 13.44
N PRO A 123 4.21 -3.70 12.67
CA PRO A 123 5.11 -2.56 12.74
C PRO A 123 4.35 -1.30 12.35
N GLU A 124 4.25 -0.37 13.27
CA GLU A 124 3.90 0.99 12.94
C GLU A 124 5.14 1.62 12.30
N PHE A 125 5.11 1.77 10.98
CA PHE A 125 6.14 2.51 10.30
C PHE A 125 5.94 4.00 10.59
N MET A 126 6.28 4.39 11.77
CA MET A 126 6.81 5.74 11.95
C MET A 126 8.12 5.78 11.17
N ASP A 127 8.12 6.60 10.17
CA ASP A 127 9.21 6.89 9.24
C ASP A 127 10.52 7.23 9.99
N LYS A 128 11.12 6.26 10.70
CA LYS A 128 12.45 6.39 11.32
C LYS A 128 13.50 6.67 10.24
N ASP A 129 13.31 6.11 9.04
CA ASP A 129 14.08 6.50 7.85
C ASP A 129 13.89 7.98 7.50
N ASN A 130 12.76 8.59 7.86
CA ASN A 130 12.50 10.00 7.65
C ASN A 130 13.34 10.91 8.54
N LEU A 131 13.63 10.52 9.76
CA LEU A 131 14.47 11.33 10.65
C LEU A 131 15.91 11.36 10.14
N TRP A 132 16.47 10.21 9.78
CA TRP A 132 17.81 10.11 9.19
C TRP A 132 17.88 10.74 7.80
N ARG A 133 16.84 10.61 6.96
CA ARG A 133 16.76 11.32 5.69
C ARG A 133 16.63 12.82 5.90
N LYS A 134 15.81 13.31 6.84
CA LYS A 134 15.71 14.75 7.18
C LYS A 134 17.04 15.29 7.65
N ILE A 135 17.76 14.58 8.50
CA ILE A 135 19.09 14.94 8.97
C ILE A 135 20.06 14.94 7.79
N LYS A 136 20.05 13.89 6.94
CA LYS A 136 20.92 13.78 5.79
C LYS A 136 20.71 14.90 4.78
N TYR A 137 19.44 15.24 4.45
CA TYR A 137 19.14 16.32 3.51
C TYR A 137 19.30 17.73 4.11
N LYS A 138 19.29 17.87 5.43
CA LYS A 138 19.48 19.16 6.11
C LYS A 138 20.96 19.49 6.30
N TYR A 139 21.81 18.49 6.47
CA TYR A 139 23.21 18.70 6.90
C TYR A 139 24.26 18.18 5.90
N LEU A 140 23.86 17.47 4.83
CA LEU A 140 24.80 17.02 3.80
C LEU A 140 24.69 17.91 2.55
N PRO A 141 25.82 18.40 2.03
CA PRO A 141 25.85 19.17 0.79
C PRO A 141 25.25 18.38 -0.38
N SER A 142 24.58 19.07 -1.28
CA SER A 142 23.84 18.48 -2.41
C SER A 142 24.70 17.62 -3.36
N PHE A 143 26.00 17.89 -3.44
CA PHE A 143 26.94 17.11 -4.28
C PHE A 143 27.22 15.70 -3.74
N ILE A 144 27.04 15.45 -2.42
CA ILE A 144 27.22 14.12 -1.82
C ILE A 144 25.99 13.21 -2.09
N LEU A 145 24.86 13.79 -2.47
CA LEU A 145 23.59 13.09 -2.68
C LEU A 145 23.40 12.53 -4.10
N LYS A 146 24.30 12.87 -5.03
CA LYS A 146 24.33 12.28 -6.37
C LYS A 146 25.06 10.94 -6.33
N ARG A 147 24.34 9.86 -6.01
CA ARG A 147 24.77 8.50 -6.37
C ARG A 147 23.85 7.97 -7.46
N LYS A 148 24.50 7.41 -8.46
CA LYS A 148 24.13 6.80 -9.73
C LYS A 148 22.80 6.05 -9.73
#